data_98f31abcb7174a66b9872ebb49fb961d
#
_entry.id   98f31abcb7174a66b9872ebb49fb961d
#
_cell.length_a   1.000
_cell.length_b   1.000
_cell.length_c   1.000
_cell.angle_alpha   90.00
_cell.angle_beta   90.00
_cell.angle_gamma   90.00
#
_symmetry.space_group_name_H-M   'P 1'
#
loop_
_entity.id
_entity.type
_entity.pdbx_description
1 polymer ?
#
loop_
_entity_poly.entity_id
_entity_poly.type
_entity_poly.pdbx_seq_one_letter_code
_entity_poly.pdbx_strand_id
1 'polypeptide(L)'
;MRDFYEKVLGVVSAHTGFSEHQILHDRHEMCTDARYLLVHFLSRHLRCNEIVHLTGLSKQAVSQICNGYDARARFKYSLRSTAKSIEFELFG
;
A
#
# COMPACT_ATOMS: atom_id res chain seq x y z
N MET A 1 -3.14 10.16 12.54
CA MET A 1 -2.51 8.93 12.08
C MET A 1 -3.53 7.95 11.50
N ARG A 2 -4.55 7.62 12.26
CA ARG A 2 -5.59 6.70 11.77
C ARG A 2 -6.39 7.28 10.61
N ASP A 3 -6.67 8.56 10.66
CA ASP A 3 -7.40 9.23 9.56
C ASP A 3 -6.62 9.15 8.26
N PHE A 4 -5.31 9.32 8.33
CA PHE A 4 -4.46 9.19 7.15
C PHE A 4 -4.46 7.75 6.63
N TYR A 5 -4.38 6.77 7.55
CA TYR A 5 -4.47 5.37 7.17
C TYR A 5 -5.77 5.06 6.43
N GLU A 6 -6.89 5.51 6.98
CA GLU A 6 -8.20 5.24 6.39
C GLU A 6 -8.35 5.92 5.03
N LYS A 7 -7.78 7.12 4.89
CA LYS A 7 -7.80 7.84 3.62
C LYS A 7 -7.01 7.07 2.55
N VAL A 8 -5.79 6.67 2.87
CA VAL A 8 -4.96 5.93 1.91
C VAL A 8 -5.59 4.58 1.59
N LEU A 9 -6.07 3.87 2.60
CA LEU A 9 -6.73 2.58 2.41
C LEU A 9 -7.95 2.72 1.49
N GLY A 10 -8.78 3.75 1.71
CA GLY A 10 -9.96 3.99 0.91
C GLY A 10 -9.62 4.23 -0.56
N VAL A 11 -8.56 5.00 -0.83
CA VAL A 11 -8.14 5.28 -2.20
C VAL A 11 -7.58 4.02 -2.85
N VAL A 12 -6.72 3.27 -2.15
CA VAL A 12 -6.16 2.02 -2.68
C VAL A 12 -7.28 1.02 -2.95
N SER A 13 -8.22 0.89 -2.02
CA SER A 13 -9.36 -0.01 -2.17
C SER A 13 -10.21 0.36 -3.39
N ALA A 14 -10.46 1.65 -3.58
CA ALA A 14 -11.26 2.12 -4.71
C ALA A 14 -10.58 1.84 -6.05
N HIS A 15 -9.25 1.98 -6.12
CA HIS A 15 -8.50 1.76 -7.36
C HIS A 15 -8.27 0.29 -7.67
N THR A 16 -8.23 -0.57 -6.66
CA THR A 16 -7.95 -2.00 -6.86
C THR A 16 -9.17 -2.88 -6.78
N GLY A 17 -10.24 -2.41 -6.14
CA GLY A 17 -11.46 -3.19 -5.95
C GLY A 17 -11.38 -4.20 -4.81
N PHE A 18 -10.32 -4.16 -3.99
CA PHE A 18 -10.14 -5.10 -2.89
C PHE A 18 -10.49 -4.46 -1.55
N SER A 19 -11.02 -5.27 -0.64
CA SER A 19 -11.31 -4.84 0.73
C SER A 19 -10.02 -4.76 1.55
N GLU A 20 -10.09 -4.12 2.73
CA GLU A 20 -8.97 -4.06 3.65
C GLU A 20 -8.41 -5.45 3.95
N HIS A 21 -9.30 -6.40 4.25
CA HIS A 21 -8.87 -7.77 4.57
C HIS A 21 -8.10 -8.40 3.40
N GLN A 22 -8.61 -8.24 2.19
CA GLN A 22 -7.95 -8.77 1.00
C GLN A 22 -6.60 -8.11 0.76
N ILE A 23 -6.53 -6.79 0.90
CA ILE A 23 -5.28 -6.06 0.70
C ILE A 23 -4.22 -6.52 1.71
N LEU A 24 -4.61 -6.70 2.96
CA LEU A 24 -3.65 -7.02 4.02
C LEU A 24 -3.28 -8.49 4.12
N HIS A 25 -4.20 -9.39 3.76
CA HIS A 25 -4.03 -10.81 4.09
C HIS A 25 -4.12 -11.77 2.93
N ASP A 26 -4.72 -11.39 1.81
CA ASP A 26 -4.86 -12.29 0.68
C ASP A 26 -3.52 -12.49 -0.02
N ARG A 27 -3.24 -13.72 -0.45
CA ARG A 27 -1.97 -14.05 -1.11
C ARG A 27 -2.01 -13.92 -2.63
N HIS A 28 -3.16 -13.61 -3.18
CA HIS A 28 -3.28 -13.39 -4.61
C HIS A 28 -2.34 -12.25 -5.04
N GLU A 29 -1.72 -12.38 -6.21
CA GLU A 29 -0.70 -11.43 -6.64
C GLU A 29 -1.24 -9.99 -6.72
N MET A 30 -2.45 -9.81 -7.22
CA MET A 30 -3.03 -8.47 -7.31
C MET A 30 -3.32 -7.87 -5.95
N CYS A 31 -3.68 -8.70 -4.96
CA CYS A 31 -3.85 -8.23 -3.59
C CYS A 31 -2.51 -7.87 -2.97
N THR A 32 -1.46 -8.61 -3.32
CA THR A 32 -0.11 -8.29 -2.89
C THR A 32 0.35 -6.96 -3.47
N ASP A 33 0.04 -6.70 -4.74
CA ASP A 33 0.33 -5.40 -5.35
C ASP A 33 -0.40 -4.28 -4.61
N ALA A 34 -1.66 -4.48 -4.26
CA ALA A 34 -2.42 -3.49 -3.49
C ALA A 34 -1.80 -3.25 -2.12
N ARG A 35 -1.30 -4.30 -1.48
CA ARG A 35 -0.60 -4.19 -0.19
C ARG A 35 0.67 -3.36 -0.32
N TYR A 36 1.43 -3.56 -1.39
CA TYR A 36 2.63 -2.77 -1.66
C TYR A 36 2.27 -1.29 -1.85
N LEU A 37 1.19 -1.01 -2.59
CA LEU A 37 0.72 0.36 -2.77
C LEU A 37 0.33 1.00 -1.44
N LEU A 38 -0.44 0.28 -0.63
CA LEU A 38 -0.88 0.80 0.67
C LEU A 38 0.31 1.16 1.55
N VAL A 39 1.23 0.23 1.74
CA VAL A 39 2.39 0.47 2.61
C VAL A 39 3.29 1.56 2.04
N HIS A 40 3.48 1.57 0.72
CA HIS A 40 4.29 2.60 0.07
C HIS A 40 3.77 4.02 0.37
N PHE A 41 2.46 4.23 0.19
CA PHE A 41 1.90 5.57 0.42
C PHE A 41 1.84 5.90 1.91
N LEU A 42 1.60 4.93 2.77
CA LEU A 42 1.66 5.17 4.21
C LEU A 42 3.07 5.57 4.65
N SER A 43 4.09 4.99 4.07
CA SER A 43 5.48 5.24 4.46
C SER A 43 5.95 6.66 4.13
N ARG A 44 5.20 7.41 3.34
CA ARG A 44 5.54 8.81 3.07
C ARG A 44 5.37 9.70 4.28
N HIS A 45 4.47 9.34 5.20
CA HIS A 45 4.16 10.16 6.36
C HIS A 45 4.25 9.41 7.68
N LEU A 46 4.30 8.09 7.64
CA LEU A 46 4.31 7.26 8.84
C LEU A 46 5.59 6.44 8.93
N ARG A 47 6.00 6.18 10.15
CA ARG A 47 7.15 5.32 10.42
C ARG A 47 6.74 3.86 10.38
N CYS A 48 7.72 2.98 10.23
CA CYS A 48 7.47 1.54 10.16
C CYS A 48 6.64 1.03 11.34
N ASN A 49 6.95 1.45 12.56
CA ASN A 49 6.22 1.01 13.74
C ASN A 49 4.76 1.45 13.71
N GLU A 50 4.50 2.64 13.18
CA GLU A 50 3.12 3.14 13.06
C GLU A 50 2.35 2.33 12.02
N ILE A 51 2.98 1.99 10.91
CA ILE A 51 2.37 1.18 9.87
C ILE A 51 2.05 -0.22 10.41
N VAL A 52 2.99 -0.82 11.13
CA VAL A 52 2.79 -2.11 11.78
C VAL A 52 1.56 -2.06 12.70
N HIS A 53 1.48 -1.04 13.51
CA HIS A 53 0.36 -0.89 14.44
C HIS A 53 -0.98 -0.77 13.72
N LEU A 54 -1.03 0.02 12.65
CA LEU A 54 -2.28 0.28 11.94
C LEU A 54 -2.72 -0.89 11.08
N THR A 55 -1.77 -1.58 10.43
CA THR A 55 -2.10 -2.65 9.47
C THR A 55 -2.16 -4.03 10.10
N GLY A 56 -1.49 -4.22 11.23
CA GLY A 56 -1.34 -5.56 11.81
C GLY A 56 -0.31 -6.42 11.09
N LEU A 57 0.37 -5.90 10.09
CA LEU A 57 1.45 -6.61 9.41
C LEU A 57 2.68 -6.67 10.31
N SER A 58 3.52 -7.68 10.11
CA SER A 58 4.76 -7.78 10.86
C SER A 58 5.75 -6.69 10.43
N LYS A 59 6.67 -6.36 11.33
CA LYS A 59 7.72 -5.39 11.02
C LYS A 59 8.54 -5.84 9.82
N GLN A 60 8.83 -7.14 9.75
CA GLN A 60 9.58 -7.71 8.64
C GLN A 60 8.82 -7.54 7.32
N ALA A 61 7.51 -7.80 7.32
CA ALA A 61 6.69 -7.64 6.13
C ALA A 61 6.68 -6.18 5.66
N VAL A 62 6.51 -5.23 6.57
CA VAL A 62 6.52 -3.80 6.23
C VAL A 62 7.88 -3.41 5.65
N SER A 63 8.97 -3.84 6.27
CA SER A 63 10.32 -3.56 5.76
C SER A 63 10.55 -4.13 4.38
N GLN A 64 10.13 -5.37 4.14
CA GLN A 64 10.27 -6.01 2.83
C GLN A 64 9.50 -5.23 1.76
N ILE A 65 8.31 -4.77 2.08
CA ILE A 65 7.50 -4.00 1.14
C ILE A 65 8.17 -2.68 0.83
N CYS A 66 8.61 -1.95 1.86
CA CYS A 66 9.27 -0.66 1.65
C CYS A 66 10.53 -0.80 0.82
N ASN A 67 11.32 -1.84 1.07
CA ASN A 67 12.57 -2.06 0.34
C ASN A 67 12.35 -2.61 -1.06
N GLY A 68 11.27 -3.33 -1.29
CA GLY A 68 11.01 -3.99 -2.57
C GLY A 68 10.08 -3.25 -3.50
N TYR A 69 9.48 -2.15 -3.06
CA TYR A 69 8.46 -1.46 -3.85
C TYR A 69 9.01 -0.98 -5.20
N ASP A 70 10.16 -0.32 -5.21
CA ASP A 70 10.70 0.24 -6.44
C ASP A 70 11.00 -0.83 -7.48
N ALA A 71 11.56 -1.95 -7.04
CA ALA A 71 11.84 -3.07 -7.94
C ALA A 71 10.56 -3.66 -8.50
N ARG A 72 9.56 -3.86 -7.64
CA ARG A 72 8.27 -4.41 -8.08
C ARG A 72 7.58 -3.49 -9.06
N ALA A 73 7.56 -2.19 -8.78
CA ALA A 73 6.93 -1.20 -9.64
C ALA A 73 7.66 -1.07 -10.99
N ARG A 74 8.98 -1.23 -10.98
CA ARG A 74 9.77 -1.15 -12.20
C ARG A 74 9.37 -2.21 -13.23
N PHE A 75 9.02 -3.41 -12.76
CA PHE A 75 8.69 -4.52 -13.64
C PHE A 75 7.19 -4.72 -13.86
N LYS A 76 6.36 -3.90 -13.22
CA LYS A 76 4.90 -4.02 -13.36
C LYS A 76 4.31 -2.68 -13.76
N TYR A 77 4.03 -2.54 -15.05
CA TYR A 77 3.44 -1.30 -15.58
C TYR A 77 2.11 -0.97 -14.90
N SER A 78 1.26 -1.97 -14.69
CA SER A 78 -0.05 -1.74 -14.07
C SER A 78 0.11 -1.19 -12.65
N LEU A 79 1.11 -1.65 -11.90
CA LEU A 79 1.38 -1.13 -10.56
C LEU A 79 1.79 0.33 -10.61
N ARG A 80 2.70 0.69 -11.53
CA ARG A 80 3.13 2.08 -11.68
C ARG A 80 1.99 2.99 -12.08
N SER A 81 1.16 2.53 -13.02
CA SER A 81 0.02 3.31 -13.49
C SER A 81 -0.97 3.57 -12.36
N THR A 82 -1.29 2.54 -11.61
CA THR A 82 -2.21 2.66 -10.47
C THR A 82 -1.59 3.58 -9.40
N ALA A 83 -0.29 3.45 -9.15
CA ALA A 83 0.40 4.30 -8.18
C ALA A 83 0.31 5.78 -8.56
N LYS A 84 0.48 6.11 -9.84
CA LYS A 84 0.36 7.50 -10.29
C LYS A 84 -1.04 8.05 -10.07
N SER A 85 -2.06 7.25 -10.36
CA SER A 85 -3.45 7.67 -10.14
C SER A 85 -3.74 7.89 -8.66
N ILE A 86 -3.25 7.00 -7.80
CA ILE A 86 -3.41 7.12 -6.35
C ILE A 86 -2.67 8.35 -5.83
N GLU A 87 -1.46 8.56 -6.29
CA GLU A 87 -0.66 9.72 -5.87
C GLU A 87 -1.36 11.03 -6.22
N PHE A 88 -1.91 11.10 -7.42
CA PHE A 88 -2.64 12.30 -7.85
C PHE A 88 -3.85 12.54 -6.96
N GLU A 89 -4.58 11.49 -6.63
CA GLU A 89 -5.78 11.61 -5.80
C GLU A 89 -5.45 11.98 -4.36
N LEU A 90 -4.36 11.44 -3.80
CA LEU A 90 -4.01 11.68 -2.40
C LEU A 90 -3.28 13.02 -2.21
N PHE A 91 -2.40 13.37 -3.12
CA PHE A 91 -1.48 14.48 -2.91
C PHE A 91 -1.59 15.57 -3.98
N GLY A 92 -2.42 15.36 -4.96
CA GLY A 92 -2.70 16.33 -5.99
C GLY A 92 -1.65 16.59 -6.97
#